data_6c0ad7ae78b2f8b96462925e745fae87
#
_entry.id   6c0ad7ae78b2f8b96462925e745fae87
#
_cell.length_a   1.000
_cell.length_b   1.000
_cell.length_c   1.000
_cell.angle_alpha   90.00
_cell.angle_beta   90.00
_cell.angle_gamma   90.00
#
_symmetry.space_group_name_H-M   'P 1'
#
loop_
_entity.id
_entity.type
_entity.pdbx_description
1 polymer ?
#
loop_
_entity_poly.entity_id
_entity_poly.type
_entity_poly.pdbx_seq_one_letter_code
_entity_poly.pdbx_strand_id
1 'polypeptide(L)'
;HVLFRRQRQMCIRDSVLLCVTGGIAAYKAAEIIRLFKTSGSNVRVLMTSAAKEFITPLTMQALSGNQVHTDLLDTDAEAAMGHIELAKWSDIVLIAPCSANSIARLASGKGDDLMTAVCLAAECKIYFAPAMNQAMWSDSRTQNNHKKLLENKFIPIGPNSGEQACGDEGYGRMSEPQEIVNNIASGFSEGLLAGKKILITAGPTREKIDPVRFISNRSSGKMGFSIAEAARDEGGLVSLISGPVSLETPNEIKRINVESADEMLLSLIHISEPTRLVSI
;
A
#
# COMPACT_ATOMS: atom_id res chain seq x y z
N HIS A 1 24.91 14.18 1.92
CA HIS A 1 23.43 14.39 1.79
C HIS A 1 22.79 13.70 0.56
N VAL A 2 23.50 12.79 -0.11
CA VAL A 2 22.99 12.07 -1.30
C VAL A 2 22.57 10.62 -0.99
N LEU A 3 22.80 10.14 0.22
CA LEU A 3 22.57 8.72 0.60
C LEU A 3 21.13 8.39 1.04
N PHE A 4 20.24 9.37 1.19
CA PHE A 4 18.87 9.15 1.68
C PHE A 4 17.80 8.94 0.60
N ARG A 5 18.15 8.96 -0.69
CA ARG A 5 17.17 8.78 -1.79
C ARG A 5 17.04 7.35 -2.34
N ARG A 6 17.92 6.42 -1.96
CA ARG A 6 17.91 5.04 -2.48
C ARG A 6 16.97 4.08 -1.75
N GLN A 7 16.33 4.49 -0.68
CA GLN A 7 15.41 3.64 0.10
C GLN A 7 13.92 4.05 -0.03
N ARG A 8 13.56 4.87 -1.01
CA ARG A 8 12.15 5.22 -1.27
C ARG A 8 11.45 4.28 -2.26
N GLN A 9 12.04 3.15 -2.57
CA GLN A 9 11.31 2.08 -3.23
C GLN A 9 10.52 1.32 -2.18
N MET A 10 9.20 1.36 -2.31
CA MET A 10 8.20 0.75 -1.42
C MET A 10 8.10 1.40 -0.01
N CYS A 11 7.95 2.68 0.05
CA CYS A 11 7.41 3.30 1.24
C CYS A 11 5.90 3.09 1.26
N ILE A 12 5.44 2.02 1.90
CA ILE A 12 4.18 2.07 2.62
C ILE A 12 4.45 3.16 3.66
N ARG A 13 4.08 4.40 3.34
CA ARG A 13 4.36 5.55 4.19
C ARG A 13 3.49 5.44 5.42
N ASP A 14 4.13 5.30 6.35
CA ASP A 14 4.66 5.88 7.54
C ASP A 14 3.92 5.35 8.76
N SER A 15 2.56 5.32 8.80
CA SER A 15 1.80 5.10 10.03
C SER A 15 0.74 4.02 9.84
N VAL A 16 1.05 2.81 10.27
CA VAL A 16 0.12 1.66 10.22
C VAL A 16 -0.49 1.44 11.60
N LEU A 17 -1.81 1.55 11.72
CA LEU A 17 -2.53 1.12 12.91
C LEU A 17 -3.00 -0.32 12.73
N LEU A 18 -2.38 -1.24 13.45
CA LEU A 18 -2.76 -2.64 13.46
C LEU A 18 -3.77 -2.90 14.58
N CYS A 19 -5.00 -3.23 14.24
CA CYS A 19 -6.04 -3.63 15.16
C CYS A 19 -6.09 -5.16 15.24
N VAL A 20 -5.80 -5.71 16.43
CA VAL A 20 -5.81 -7.14 16.69
C VAL A 20 -7.08 -7.53 17.41
N THR A 21 -7.86 -8.47 16.85
CA THR A 21 -9.08 -8.97 17.46
C THR A 21 -8.89 -10.40 17.99
N GLY A 22 -9.83 -10.87 18.82
CA GLY A 22 -9.74 -12.20 19.46
C GLY A 22 -9.89 -13.33 18.44
N GLY A 23 -8.93 -14.23 18.45
CA GLY A 23 -8.90 -15.45 17.65
C GLY A 23 -7.50 -16.06 17.61
N ILE A 24 -7.45 -17.38 17.32
CA ILE A 24 -6.17 -18.10 17.29
C ILE A 24 -5.16 -17.46 16.33
N ALA A 25 -5.60 -16.88 15.22
CA ALA A 25 -4.75 -16.22 14.24
C ALA A 25 -4.06 -14.92 14.76
N ALA A 26 -4.34 -14.47 15.98
CA ALA A 26 -3.70 -13.31 16.59
C ALA A 26 -2.17 -13.43 16.66
N TYR A 27 -1.61 -14.65 16.73
CA TYR A 27 -0.17 -14.86 16.70
C TYR A 27 0.49 -14.33 15.43
N LYS A 28 -0.22 -14.35 14.28
CA LYS A 28 0.28 -13.82 13.02
C LYS A 28 0.48 -12.30 13.02
N ALA A 29 -0.19 -11.57 13.92
CA ALA A 29 -0.02 -10.13 14.07
C ALA A 29 1.43 -9.77 14.44
N ALA A 30 2.12 -10.63 15.18
CA ALA A 30 3.53 -10.45 15.51
C ALA A 30 4.43 -10.38 14.24
N GLU A 31 4.17 -11.26 13.28
CA GLU A 31 4.91 -11.28 12.02
C GLU A 31 4.53 -10.11 11.11
N ILE A 32 3.25 -9.75 11.07
CA ILE A 32 2.76 -8.56 10.34
C ILE A 32 3.50 -7.30 10.82
N ILE A 33 3.65 -7.10 12.14
CA ILE A 33 4.42 -5.99 12.70
C ILE A 33 5.86 -6.00 12.20
N ARG A 34 6.52 -7.17 12.24
CA ARG A 34 7.92 -7.30 11.78
C ARG A 34 8.07 -6.95 10.30
N LEU A 35 7.18 -7.42 9.46
CA LEU A 35 7.18 -7.15 8.03
C LEU A 35 7.01 -5.65 7.73
N PHE A 36 6.04 -4.98 8.36
CA PHE A 36 5.86 -3.53 8.21
C PHE A 36 7.08 -2.73 8.69
N LYS A 37 7.66 -3.11 9.83
CA LYS A 37 8.87 -2.45 10.34
C LYS A 37 10.07 -2.65 9.43
N THR A 38 10.23 -3.83 8.84
CA THR A 38 11.29 -4.10 7.85
C THR A 38 11.10 -3.26 6.60
N SER A 39 9.87 -2.96 6.23
CA SER A 39 9.53 -2.04 5.12
C SER A 39 9.67 -0.55 5.49
N GLY A 40 10.07 -0.22 6.73
CA GLY A 40 10.28 1.15 7.21
C GLY A 40 9.05 1.85 7.78
N SER A 41 7.93 1.13 7.97
CA SER A 41 6.70 1.68 8.53
C SER A 41 6.77 1.84 10.05
N ASN A 42 6.09 2.85 10.58
CA ASN A 42 5.83 3.00 12.01
C ASN A 42 4.52 2.29 12.35
N VAL A 43 4.55 1.34 13.27
CA VAL A 43 3.39 0.52 13.60
C VAL A 43 2.93 0.83 15.03
N ARG A 44 1.69 1.27 15.19
CA ARG A 44 0.98 1.28 16.47
C ARG A 44 0.01 0.12 16.52
N VAL A 45 -0.21 -0.44 17.70
CA VAL A 45 -1.09 -1.59 17.89
C VAL A 45 -2.25 -1.22 18.79
N LEU A 46 -3.44 -1.63 18.35
CA LEU A 46 -4.67 -1.59 19.12
C LEU A 46 -5.16 -3.03 19.32
N MET A 47 -5.50 -3.39 20.55
CA MET A 47 -5.99 -4.73 20.87
C MET A 47 -7.38 -4.67 21.49
N THR A 48 -8.28 -5.51 21.00
CA THR A 48 -9.56 -5.73 21.70
C THR A 48 -9.34 -6.55 22.97
N SER A 49 -10.26 -6.45 23.94
CA SER A 49 -10.20 -7.26 25.16
C SER A 49 -10.06 -8.76 24.87
N ALA A 50 -10.81 -9.28 23.87
CA ALA A 50 -10.67 -10.67 23.47
C ALA A 50 -9.32 -11.02 22.83
N ALA A 51 -8.60 -10.09 22.24
CA ALA A 51 -7.27 -10.34 21.69
C ALA A 51 -6.24 -10.62 22.78
N LYS A 52 -6.40 -10.01 23.96
CA LYS A 52 -5.49 -10.18 25.12
C LYS A 52 -5.44 -11.62 25.64
N GLU A 53 -6.50 -12.41 25.39
CA GLU A 53 -6.57 -13.83 25.77
C GLU A 53 -5.70 -14.73 24.85
N PHE A 54 -5.36 -14.27 23.65
CA PHE A 54 -4.57 -15.03 22.67
C PHE A 54 -3.13 -14.59 22.58
N ILE A 55 -2.86 -13.29 22.80
CA ILE A 55 -1.52 -12.73 22.78
C ILE A 55 -1.44 -11.52 23.73
N THR A 56 -0.32 -11.37 24.41
CA THR A 56 -0.20 -10.31 25.40
C THR A 56 0.11 -8.95 24.78
N PRO A 57 -0.40 -7.84 25.36
CA PRO A 57 -0.02 -6.48 24.94
C PRO A 57 1.49 -6.25 25.02
N LEU A 58 2.17 -6.84 26.00
CA LEU A 58 3.62 -6.73 26.16
C LEU A 58 4.38 -7.26 24.94
N THR A 59 3.92 -8.39 24.35
CA THR A 59 4.52 -8.94 23.13
C THR A 59 4.37 -7.97 21.97
N MET A 60 3.18 -7.38 21.80
CA MET A 60 2.92 -6.42 20.73
C MET A 60 3.72 -5.12 20.92
N GLN A 61 3.85 -4.64 22.15
CA GLN A 61 4.64 -3.48 22.50
C GLN A 61 6.14 -3.70 22.21
N ALA A 62 6.68 -4.86 22.58
CA ALA A 62 8.08 -5.20 22.34
C ALA A 62 8.40 -5.25 20.83
N LEU A 63 7.47 -5.77 20.01
CA LEU A 63 7.64 -5.87 18.56
C LEU A 63 7.45 -4.53 17.85
N SER A 64 6.40 -3.78 18.18
CA SER A 64 6.11 -2.49 17.55
C SER A 64 7.08 -1.40 18.00
N GLY A 65 7.55 -1.46 19.25
CA GLY A 65 8.31 -0.39 19.90
C GLY A 65 7.44 0.78 20.37
N ASN A 66 6.12 0.63 20.32
CA ASN A 66 5.13 1.63 20.71
C ASN A 66 4.18 1.05 21.77
N GLN A 67 3.59 1.91 22.58
CA GLN A 67 2.55 1.52 23.54
C GLN A 67 1.37 0.89 22.80
N VAL A 68 0.77 -0.14 23.40
CA VAL A 68 -0.41 -0.82 22.88
C VAL A 68 -1.67 -0.19 23.46
N HIS A 69 -2.58 0.20 22.59
CA HIS A 69 -3.86 0.80 22.98
C HIS A 69 -4.92 -0.29 23.16
N THR A 70 -5.62 -0.26 24.30
CA THR A 70 -6.59 -1.32 24.65
C THR A 70 -7.97 -0.79 25.00
N ASP A 71 -8.07 0.38 25.57
CA ASP A 71 -9.28 0.91 26.15
C ASP A 71 -9.70 2.25 25.51
N LEU A 72 -11.01 2.43 25.32
CA LEU A 72 -11.55 3.66 24.74
C LEU A 72 -11.36 4.87 25.67
N LEU A 73 -11.38 4.62 26.98
CA LEU A 73 -11.23 5.60 28.04
C LEU A 73 -9.97 5.27 28.84
N ASP A 74 -8.81 5.46 28.24
CA ASP A 74 -7.55 5.35 28.94
C ASP A 74 -7.28 6.66 29.69
N THR A 75 -7.36 6.62 31.03
CA THR A 75 -7.15 7.80 31.89
C THR A 75 -5.70 8.26 31.95
N ASP A 76 -4.76 7.42 31.54
CA ASP A 76 -3.33 7.74 31.48
C ASP A 76 -2.91 8.34 30.13
N ALA A 77 -3.76 8.25 29.11
CA ALA A 77 -3.58 8.97 27.86
C ALA A 77 -4.11 10.40 28.05
N GLU A 78 -3.23 11.37 28.03
CA GLU A 78 -3.40 12.81 28.34
C GLU A 78 -4.42 13.56 27.47
N ALA A 79 -5.34 12.88 26.80
CA ALA A 79 -6.42 13.55 26.04
C ALA A 79 -7.65 12.64 25.88
N ALA A 80 -8.78 13.15 26.23
CA ALA A 80 -10.13 12.59 26.05
C ALA A 80 -10.51 12.25 24.56
N MET A 81 -9.57 12.13 23.65
CA MET A 81 -9.77 11.90 22.21
C MET A 81 -8.77 10.89 21.60
N GLY A 82 -8.28 9.92 22.37
CA GLY A 82 -7.28 8.94 21.90
C GLY A 82 -7.68 8.20 20.61
N HIS A 83 -8.97 7.90 20.38
CA HIS A 83 -9.46 7.29 19.15
C HIS A 83 -9.36 8.24 17.94
N ILE A 84 -9.60 9.54 18.12
CA ILE A 84 -9.46 10.55 17.05
C ILE A 84 -7.99 10.76 16.71
N GLU A 85 -7.11 10.80 17.73
CA GLU A 85 -5.66 10.90 17.51
C GLU A 85 -5.13 9.71 16.72
N LEU A 86 -5.49 8.48 17.11
CA LEU A 86 -5.09 7.28 16.38
C LEU A 86 -5.63 7.26 14.96
N ALA A 87 -6.87 7.67 14.73
CA ALA A 87 -7.47 7.76 13.41
C ALA A 87 -6.75 8.77 12.52
N LYS A 88 -6.40 9.96 13.05
CA LYS A 88 -5.65 11.00 12.32
C LYS A 88 -4.19 10.64 12.09
N TRP A 89 -3.59 9.91 13.02
CA TRP A 89 -2.20 9.49 12.91
C TRP A 89 -2.01 8.41 11.85
N SER A 90 -3.02 7.56 11.61
CA SER A 90 -2.88 6.41 10.73
C SER A 90 -3.09 6.79 9.26
N ASP A 91 -2.12 6.40 8.41
CA ASP A 91 -2.27 6.40 6.95
C ASP A 91 -2.99 5.14 6.49
N ILE A 92 -2.96 4.09 7.33
CA ILE A 92 -3.62 2.80 7.12
C ILE A 92 -4.16 2.29 8.46
N VAL A 93 -5.36 1.75 8.43
CA VAL A 93 -5.89 0.87 9.47
C VAL A 93 -5.96 -0.56 8.92
N LEU A 94 -5.31 -1.50 9.60
CA LEU A 94 -5.37 -2.92 9.29
C LEU A 94 -5.98 -3.68 10.47
N ILE A 95 -7.06 -4.40 10.24
CA ILE A 95 -7.69 -5.27 11.23
C ILE A 95 -7.30 -6.72 10.94
N ALA A 96 -6.33 -7.25 11.69
CA ALA A 96 -5.79 -8.60 11.47
C ALA A 96 -5.36 -9.28 12.79
N PRO A 97 -6.01 -10.38 13.16
CA PRO A 97 -7.18 -11.00 12.53
C PRO A 97 -8.45 -10.16 12.70
N CYS A 98 -9.44 -10.32 11.80
CA CYS A 98 -10.76 -9.75 11.93
C CYS A 98 -11.80 -10.86 12.18
N SER A 99 -12.28 -10.97 13.41
CA SER A 99 -13.25 -11.98 13.82
C SER A 99 -14.67 -11.71 13.28
N ALA A 100 -15.52 -12.73 13.24
CA ALA A 100 -16.92 -12.57 12.84
C ALA A 100 -17.66 -11.53 13.70
N ASN A 101 -17.35 -11.47 15.00
CA ASN A 101 -17.90 -10.45 15.90
C ASN A 101 -17.46 -9.05 15.49
N SER A 102 -16.18 -8.86 15.16
CA SER A 102 -15.65 -7.59 14.71
C SER A 102 -16.27 -7.14 13.38
N ILE A 103 -16.44 -8.06 12.42
CA ILE A 103 -17.15 -7.80 11.16
C ILE A 103 -18.58 -7.33 11.43
N ALA A 104 -19.31 -8.02 12.33
CA ALA A 104 -20.68 -7.65 12.66
C ALA A 104 -20.79 -6.26 13.31
N ARG A 105 -19.89 -5.94 14.24
CA ARG A 105 -19.85 -4.65 14.93
C ARG A 105 -19.54 -3.49 13.98
N LEU A 106 -18.52 -3.66 13.13
CA LEU A 106 -18.15 -2.68 12.10
C LEU A 106 -19.28 -2.47 11.08
N ALA A 107 -19.91 -3.57 10.62
CA ALA A 107 -21.02 -3.52 9.67
C ALA A 107 -22.29 -2.85 10.23
N SER A 108 -22.44 -2.82 11.56
CA SER A 108 -23.54 -2.12 12.23
C SER A 108 -23.21 -0.68 12.63
N GLY A 109 -22.00 -0.20 12.36
CA GLY A 109 -21.58 1.17 12.69
C GLY A 109 -21.49 1.45 14.19
N LYS A 110 -21.21 0.43 15.01
CA LYS A 110 -21.03 0.63 16.46
C LYS A 110 -19.72 1.34 16.76
N GLY A 111 -19.72 2.20 17.77
CA GLY A 111 -18.54 2.89 18.29
C GLY A 111 -18.34 2.64 19.78
N ASP A 112 -18.63 1.40 20.23
CA ASP A 112 -18.68 1.00 21.64
C ASP A 112 -17.35 0.43 22.17
N ASP A 113 -16.34 0.31 21.33
CA ASP A 113 -14.95 0.05 21.70
C ASP A 113 -13.96 0.93 20.91
N LEU A 114 -12.70 0.90 21.34
CA LEU A 114 -11.66 1.73 20.74
C LEU A 114 -11.46 1.43 19.24
N MET A 115 -11.48 0.15 18.83
CA MET A 115 -11.30 -0.26 17.43
C MET A 115 -12.43 0.28 16.54
N THR A 116 -13.67 0.09 16.94
CA THR A 116 -14.83 0.53 16.16
C THR A 116 -14.92 2.05 16.12
N ALA A 117 -14.60 2.74 17.23
CA ALA A 117 -14.56 4.20 17.28
C ALA A 117 -13.46 4.78 16.35
N VAL A 118 -12.26 4.19 16.34
CA VAL A 118 -11.19 4.56 15.41
C VAL A 118 -11.63 4.34 13.96
N CYS A 119 -12.22 3.19 13.64
CA CYS A 119 -12.66 2.91 12.26
C CYS A 119 -13.76 3.88 11.78
N LEU A 120 -14.62 4.36 12.67
CA LEU A 120 -15.62 5.39 12.33
C LEU A 120 -15.01 6.78 12.10
N ALA A 121 -13.91 7.09 12.79
CA ALA A 121 -13.22 8.38 12.71
C ALA A 121 -12.12 8.41 11.62
N ALA A 122 -11.72 7.26 11.08
CA ALA A 122 -10.62 7.15 10.13
C ALA A 122 -11.03 7.66 8.74
N GLU A 123 -10.20 8.54 8.16
CA GLU A 123 -10.33 9.04 6.79
C GLU A 123 -9.46 8.23 5.80
N CYS A 124 -8.56 7.38 6.32
CA CYS A 124 -7.64 6.56 5.55
C CYS A 124 -8.29 5.25 5.08
N LYS A 125 -7.57 4.46 4.25
CA LYS A 125 -8.00 3.13 3.82
C LYS A 125 -8.01 2.16 5.02
N ILE A 126 -9.10 1.41 5.16
CA ILE A 126 -9.26 0.39 6.20
C ILE A 126 -9.24 -0.98 5.54
N TYR A 127 -8.23 -1.78 5.88
CA TYR A 127 -8.10 -3.17 5.44
C TYR A 127 -8.52 -4.11 6.56
N PHE A 128 -9.09 -5.25 6.20
CA PHE A 128 -9.42 -6.26 7.18
C PHE A 128 -9.13 -7.67 6.65
N ALA A 129 -8.56 -8.51 7.51
CA ALA A 129 -8.22 -9.91 7.22
C ALA A 129 -9.15 -10.84 8.01
N PRO A 130 -10.24 -11.36 7.41
CA PRO A 130 -11.15 -12.26 8.08
C PRO A 130 -10.46 -13.51 8.61
N ALA A 131 -10.82 -13.92 9.85
CA ALA A 131 -10.29 -15.10 10.50
C ALA A 131 -11.36 -15.74 11.38
N MET A 132 -11.89 -16.90 10.95
CA MET A 132 -12.94 -17.64 11.65
C MET A 132 -13.07 -19.06 11.11
N ASN A 133 -13.86 -19.89 11.78
CA ASN A 133 -14.21 -21.22 11.27
C ASN A 133 -15.00 -21.12 9.96
N GLN A 134 -14.84 -22.13 9.07
CA GLN A 134 -15.51 -22.16 7.77
C GLN A 134 -17.03 -22.05 7.84
N ALA A 135 -17.66 -22.72 8.85
CA ALA A 135 -19.09 -22.63 9.02
C ALA A 135 -19.56 -21.24 9.42
N MET A 136 -18.76 -20.53 10.25
CA MET A 136 -19.01 -19.13 10.59
C MET A 136 -18.84 -18.21 9.38
N TRP A 137 -17.85 -18.48 8.51
CA TRP A 137 -17.66 -17.71 7.30
C TRP A 137 -18.81 -17.90 6.30
N SER A 138 -19.26 -19.15 6.12
CA SER A 138 -20.36 -19.50 5.22
C SER A 138 -21.75 -19.07 5.72
N ASP A 139 -21.88 -18.69 6.98
CA ASP A 139 -23.14 -18.23 7.53
C ASP A 139 -23.63 -16.96 6.84
N SER A 140 -24.90 -16.95 6.44
CA SER A 140 -25.51 -15.86 5.69
C SER A 140 -25.42 -14.50 6.40
N ARG A 141 -25.46 -14.49 7.73
CA ARG A 141 -25.31 -13.25 8.54
C ARG A 141 -23.92 -12.71 8.43
N THR A 142 -22.89 -13.58 8.46
CA THR A 142 -21.49 -13.17 8.28
C THR A 142 -21.26 -12.64 6.87
N GLN A 143 -21.78 -13.31 5.84
CA GLN A 143 -21.68 -12.87 4.45
C GLN A 143 -22.40 -11.54 4.21
N ASN A 144 -23.57 -11.33 4.81
CA ASN A 144 -24.28 -10.07 4.73
C ASN A 144 -23.51 -8.93 5.41
N ASN A 145 -22.91 -9.18 6.57
CA ASN A 145 -22.08 -8.19 7.25
C ASN A 145 -20.80 -7.88 6.45
N HIS A 146 -20.16 -8.90 5.88
CA HIS A 146 -19.02 -8.73 4.99
C HIS A 146 -19.39 -7.84 3.80
N LYS A 147 -20.51 -8.11 3.12
CA LYS A 147 -20.99 -7.28 2.00
C LYS A 147 -21.19 -5.82 2.41
N LYS A 148 -21.80 -5.55 3.58
CA LYS A 148 -21.95 -4.18 4.10
C LYS A 148 -20.61 -3.49 4.32
N LEU A 149 -19.57 -4.20 4.78
CA LEU A 149 -18.24 -3.61 4.92
C LEU A 149 -17.66 -3.19 3.56
N LEU A 150 -17.86 -4.02 2.51
CA LEU A 150 -17.42 -3.65 1.16
C LEU A 150 -18.13 -2.39 0.64
N GLU A 151 -19.43 -2.29 0.87
CA GLU A 151 -20.24 -1.11 0.53
C GLU A 151 -19.75 0.15 1.28
N ASN A 152 -19.24 -0.02 2.50
CA ASN A 152 -18.63 1.03 3.32
C ASN A 152 -17.12 1.24 3.04
N LYS A 153 -16.62 0.75 1.90
CA LYS A 153 -15.24 0.93 1.42
C LYS A 153 -14.16 0.28 2.28
N PHE A 154 -14.50 -0.69 3.12
CA PHE A 154 -13.51 -1.53 3.75
C PHE A 154 -12.93 -2.49 2.71
N ILE A 155 -11.62 -2.73 2.76
CA ILE A 155 -10.90 -3.53 1.76
C ILE A 155 -10.56 -4.90 2.38
N PRO A 156 -11.12 -6.01 1.88
CA PRO A 156 -10.86 -7.34 2.40
C PRO A 156 -9.52 -7.88 1.88
N ILE A 157 -8.81 -8.63 2.72
CA ILE A 157 -7.66 -9.43 2.34
C ILE A 157 -7.94 -10.88 2.77
N GLY A 158 -8.27 -11.75 1.84
CA GLY A 158 -8.77 -13.08 2.10
C GLY A 158 -10.28 -13.09 2.44
N PRO A 159 -10.76 -14.13 3.21
CA PRO A 159 -9.96 -15.21 3.79
C PRO A 159 -9.53 -16.26 2.77
N ASN A 160 -8.45 -16.97 3.07
CA ASN A 160 -7.96 -18.08 2.28
C ASN A 160 -8.66 -19.39 2.66
N SER A 161 -8.61 -20.36 1.74
CA SER A 161 -9.00 -21.74 2.01
C SER A 161 -7.82 -22.51 2.60
N GLY A 162 -8.10 -23.47 3.47
CA GLY A 162 -7.11 -24.38 4.04
C GLY A 162 -7.54 -24.98 5.36
N GLU A 163 -6.66 -25.83 5.90
CA GLU A 163 -6.86 -26.47 7.20
C GLU A 163 -6.90 -25.41 8.32
N GLN A 164 -7.86 -25.54 9.20
CA GLN A 164 -8.10 -24.66 10.35
C GLN A 164 -7.66 -25.34 11.64
N ALA A 165 -7.48 -24.56 12.71
CA ALA A 165 -7.04 -25.08 14.00
C ALA A 165 -7.96 -26.14 14.63
N CYS A 166 -9.22 -26.23 14.19
CA CYS A 166 -10.18 -27.26 14.61
C CYS A 166 -10.14 -28.52 13.76
N GLY A 167 -9.26 -28.60 12.74
CA GLY A 167 -9.18 -29.70 11.80
C GLY A 167 -10.15 -29.63 10.63
N ASP A 168 -11.01 -28.62 10.57
CA ASP A 168 -11.88 -28.37 9.42
C ASP A 168 -11.08 -27.79 8.24
N GLU A 169 -11.50 -28.11 7.01
CA GLU A 169 -10.91 -27.57 5.79
C GLU A 169 -11.92 -26.70 5.05
N GLY A 170 -11.53 -25.47 4.67
CA GLY A 170 -12.39 -24.55 3.95
C GLY A 170 -11.99 -23.09 4.08
N TYR A 171 -12.86 -22.21 3.55
CA TYR A 171 -12.65 -20.77 3.66
C TYR A 171 -12.87 -20.26 5.08
N GLY A 172 -12.06 -19.30 5.51
CA GLY A 172 -12.12 -18.71 6.85
C GLY A 172 -10.75 -18.54 7.49
N ARG A 173 -9.72 -19.16 6.91
CA ARG A 173 -8.33 -19.01 7.36
C ARG A 173 -7.80 -17.62 6.97
N MET A 174 -7.23 -16.89 7.94
CA MET A 174 -6.58 -15.61 7.69
C MET A 174 -5.44 -15.77 6.68
N SER A 175 -5.37 -14.88 5.70
CA SER A 175 -4.24 -14.78 4.75
C SER A 175 -2.90 -14.74 5.47
N GLU A 176 -1.85 -15.20 4.80
CA GLU A 176 -0.52 -15.21 5.38
C GLU A 176 0.03 -13.77 5.53
N PRO A 177 0.83 -13.50 6.58
CA PRO A 177 1.34 -12.16 6.87
C PRO A 177 1.99 -11.47 5.67
N GLN A 178 2.80 -12.20 4.89
CA GLN A 178 3.46 -11.67 3.70
C GLN A 178 2.45 -11.28 2.62
N GLU A 179 1.41 -12.07 2.43
CA GLU A 179 0.32 -11.78 1.47
C GLU A 179 -0.43 -10.53 1.88
N ILE A 180 -0.76 -10.37 3.18
CA ILE A 180 -1.44 -9.18 3.70
C ILE A 180 -0.61 -7.93 3.43
N VAL A 181 0.68 -7.95 3.77
CA VAL A 181 1.56 -6.80 3.57
C VAL A 181 1.73 -6.48 2.08
N ASN A 182 1.88 -7.49 1.21
CA ASN A 182 1.98 -7.29 -0.23
C ASN A 182 0.70 -6.69 -0.83
N ASN A 183 -0.49 -7.16 -0.42
CA ASN A 183 -1.77 -6.60 -0.87
C ASN A 183 -1.94 -5.13 -0.45
N ILE A 184 -1.53 -4.80 0.77
CA ILE A 184 -1.54 -3.41 1.24
C ILE A 184 -0.55 -2.58 0.43
N ALA A 185 0.67 -3.06 0.22
CA ALA A 185 1.69 -2.37 -0.58
C ALA A 185 1.21 -2.10 -2.01
N SER A 186 0.60 -3.09 -2.67
CA SER A 186 0.03 -2.92 -4.02
C SER A 186 -1.15 -1.94 -4.07
N GLY A 187 -1.97 -1.89 -3.01
CA GLY A 187 -3.06 -0.92 -2.87
C GLY A 187 -2.59 0.54 -2.68
N PHE A 188 -1.30 0.75 -2.35
CA PHE A 188 -0.63 2.07 -2.33
C PHE A 188 0.07 2.41 -3.64
N SER A 189 0.33 1.42 -4.49
CA SER A 189 0.88 1.63 -5.83
C SER A 189 -0.12 2.26 -6.82
N GLU A 190 -1.37 2.52 -6.42
CA GLU A 190 -2.19 3.54 -7.06
C GLU A 190 -1.65 4.93 -6.66
N GLY A 191 -0.43 5.25 -7.09
CA GLY A 191 0.17 6.57 -6.94
C GLY A 191 -0.68 7.66 -7.61
N LEU A 192 -0.39 8.92 -7.33
CA LEU A 192 -1.07 10.10 -7.90
C LEU A 192 -1.16 10.07 -9.43
N LEU A 193 -0.33 9.23 -10.08
CA LEU A 193 -0.21 9.08 -11.52
C LEU A 193 -0.75 7.75 -12.05
N ALA A 194 -1.47 6.97 -11.22
CA ALA A 194 -2.03 5.68 -11.61
C ALA A 194 -2.89 5.80 -12.86
N GLY A 195 -2.60 4.94 -13.86
CA GLY A 195 -3.30 4.92 -15.14
C GLY A 195 -3.02 6.10 -16.07
N LYS A 196 -2.22 7.10 -15.65
CA LYS A 196 -1.83 8.22 -16.52
C LYS A 196 -0.66 7.83 -17.41
N LYS A 197 -0.74 8.17 -18.69
CA LYS A 197 0.36 8.05 -19.64
C LYS A 197 1.26 9.27 -19.51
N ILE A 198 2.54 9.06 -19.23
CA ILE A 198 3.51 10.12 -18.99
C ILE A 198 4.63 9.99 -20.01
N LEU A 199 4.90 11.07 -20.70
CA LEU A 199 5.96 11.17 -21.70
C LEU A 199 7.05 12.09 -21.16
N ILE A 200 8.29 11.59 -21.13
CA ILE A 200 9.45 12.30 -20.57
C ILE A 200 10.56 12.30 -21.61
N THR A 201 11.24 13.44 -21.78
CA THR A 201 12.48 13.54 -22.55
C THR A 201 13.67 13.63 -21.62
N ALA A 202 14.79 12.99 -21.96
CA ALA A 202 16.01 13.00 -21.16
C ALA A 202 17.27 12.92 -22.01
N GLY A 203 18.36 13.41 -21.45
CA GLY A 203 19.66 13.39 -22.11
C GLY A 203 19.85 14.50 -23.14
N PRO A 204 21.04 14.57 -23.75
CA PRO A 204 21.36 15.51 -24.81
C PRO A 204 20.92 14.97 -26.17
N THR A 205 20.75 15.84 -27.16
CA THR A 205 20.77 15.45 -28.57
C THR A 205 22.15 15.71 -29.16
N ARG A 206 22.44 15.10 -30.31
CA ARG A 206 23.64 15.27 -31.09
C ARG A 206 23.27 15.74 -32.47
N GLU A 207 23.66 16.98 -32.80
CA GLU A 207 23.42 17.59 -34.12
C GLU A 207 24.66 17.43 -34.97
N LYS A 208 24.57 16.62 -36.03
CA LYS A 208 25.71 16.35 -36.90
C LYS A 208 26.14 17.57 -37.69
N ILE A 209 27.43 17.93 -37.62
CA ILE A 209 28.06 18.95 -38.49
C ILE A 209 28.59 18.26 -39.76
N ASP A 210 29.24 17.11 -39.57
CA ASP A 210 29.78 16.24 -40.63
C ASP A 210 29.77 14.75 -40.11
N PRO A 211 30.23 13.77 -40.88
CA PRO A 211 30.24 12.37 -40.46
C PRO A 211 31.02 12.09 -39.16
N VAL A 212 31.88 12.98 -38.71
CA VAL A 212 32.78 12.81 -37.55
C VAL A 212 32.41 13.71 -36.37
N ARG A 213 31.96 14.92 -36.67
CA ARG A 213 31.72 15.99 -35.65
C ARG A 213 30.26 16.27 -35.44
N PHE A 214 29.89 16.54 -34.19
CA PHE A 214 28.54 16.94 -33.79
C PHE A 214 28.57 18.00 -32.70
N ILE A 215 27.50 18.76 -32.60
CA ILE A 215 27.23 19.67 -31.47
C ILE A 215 26.31 18.94 -30.48
N SER A 216 26.61 19.06 -29.18
CA SER A 216 25.80 18.51 -28.13
C SER A 216 25.95 19.34 -26.86
N ASN A 217 25.05 19.13 -25.89
CA ASN A 217 25.16 19.74 -24.57
C ASN A 217 25.72 18.74 -23.54
N ARG A 218 26.06 19.23 -22.32
CA ARG A 218 26.64 18.41 -21.24
C ARG A 218 25.59 17.69 -20.38
N SER A 219 24.37 17.53 -20.85
CA SER A 219 23.34 16.86 -20.09
C SER A 219 23.70 15.39 -19.87
N SER A 220 23.69 14.94 -18.62
CA SER A 220 23.89 13.54 -18.27
C SER A 220 22.60 12.70 -18.33
N GLY A 221 21.44 13.31 -18.54
CA GLY A 221 20.14 12.66 -18.50
C GLY A 221 19.61 12.29 -17.10
N LYS A 222 20.43 12.40 -16.05
CA LYS A 222 20.10 11.93 -14.69
C LYS A 222 18.77 12.46 -14.17
N MET A 223 18.49 13.74 -14.38
CA MET A 223 17.24 14.36 -13.90
C MET A 223 16.01 13.75 -14.56
N GLY A 224 16.00 13.59 -15.90
CA GLY A 224 14.89 12.99 -16.62
C GLY A 224 14.68 11.52 -16.27
N PHE A 225 15.75 10.74 -16.08
CA PHE A 225 15.68 9.37 -15.62
C PHE A 225 15.12 9.27 -14.19
N SER A 226 15.55 10.14 -13.27
CA SER A 226 15.01 10.17 -11.91
C SER A 226 13.52 10.58 -11.87
N ILE A 227 13.10 11.50 -12.75
CA ILE A 227 11.68 11.86 -12.89
C ILE A 227 10.88 10.69 -13.44
N ALA A 228 11.44 9.95 -14.42
CA ALA A 228 10.79 8.78 -15.00
C ALA A 228 10.60 7.66 -13.96
N GLU A 229 11.61 7.40 -13.13
CA GLU A 229 11.52 6.47 -12.00
C GLU A 229 10.45 6.90 -11.00
N ALA A 230 10.46 8.18 -10.59
CA ALA A 230 9.47 8.70 -9.65
C ALA A 230 8.04 8.63 -10.21
N ALA A 231 7.86 8.91 -11.51
CA ALA A 231 6.56 8.85 -12.16
C ALA A 231 6.04 7.41 -12.29
N ARG A 232 6.92 6.43 -12.55
CA ARG A 232 6.59 5.00 -12.51
C ARG A 232 6.20 4.57 -11.10
N ASP A 233 6.98 4.96 -10.10
CA ASP A 233 6.74 4.61 -8.69
C ASP A 233 5.42 5.18 -8.18
N GLU A 234 4.93 6.27 -8.79
CA GLU A 234 3.59 6.83 -8.58
C GLU A 234 2.51 6.18 -9.47
N GLY A 235 2.80 5.02 -10.08
CA GLY A 235 1.84 4.23 -10.87
C GLY A 235 1.61 4.72 -12.30
N GLY A 236 2.42 5.66 -12.79
CA GLY A 236 2.31 6.18 -14.15
C GLY A 236 2.84 5.23 -15.23
N LEU A 237 2.18 5.19 -16.37
CA LEU A 237 2.65 4.49 -17.57
C LEU A 237 3.68 5.37 -18.30
N VAL A 238 4.97 5.15 -18.00
CA VAL A 238 6.03 6.06 -18.45
C VAL A 238 6.63 5.63 -19.78
N SER A 239 6.69 6.58 -20.73
CA SER A 239 7.50 6.51 -21.95
C SER A 239 8.63 7.52 -21.86
N LEU A 240 9.89 7.05 -21.98
CA LEU A 240 11.09 7.87 -21.88
C LEU A 240 11.78 7.97 -23.24
N ILE A 241 11.81 9.16 -23.84
CA ILE A 241 12.60 9.44 -25.05
C ILE A 241 13.97 9.94 -24.59
N SER A 242 15.01 9.21 -24.92
CA SER A 242 16.37 9.51 -24.43
C SER A 242 17.34 9.74 -25.56
N GLY A 243 18.01 10.90 -25.51
CA GLY A 243 19.24 11.09 -26.27
C GLY A 243 20.37 10.20 -25.76
N PRO A 244 21.59 10.26 -26.38
CA PRO A 244 22.70 9.39 -26.06
C PRO A 244 23.21 9.60 -24.64
N VAL A 245 22.96 8.64 -23.74
CA VAL A 245 23.45 8.62 -22.35
C VAL A 245 23.84 7.20 -21.96
N SER A 246 24.75 7.05 -21.01
CA SER A 246 25.22 5.77 -20.48
C SER A 246 24.36 5.21 -19.34
N LEU A 247 23.20 5.82 -19.08
CA LEU A 247 22.30 5.37 -18.01
C LEU A 247 21.52 4.13 -18.47
N GLU A 248 21.41 3.15 -17.59
CA GLU A 248 20.54 1.98 -17.79
C GLU A 248 19.08 2.38 -17.79
N THR A 249 18.27 1.66 -18.55
CA THR A 249 16.83 1.87 -18.57
C THR A 249 16.23 1.34 -17.28
N PRO A 250 15.50 2.16 -16.51
CA PRO A 250 14.82 1.67 -15.32
C PRO A 250 13.77 0.62 -15.69
N ASN A 251 13.56 -0.35 -14.82
CA ASN A 251 12.56 -1.40 -15.03
C ASN A 251 11.17 -0.81 -15.27
N GLU A 252 10.35 -1.48 -16.09
CA GLU A 252 8.96 -1.11 -16.40
C GLU A 252 8.79 0.24 -17.12
N ILE A 253 9.86 0.85 -17.62
CA ILE A 253 9.83 2.07 -18.42
C ILE A 253 10.12 1.74 -19.88
N LYS A 254 9.22 2.16 -20.78
CA LYS A 254 9.44 2.06 -22.23
C LYS A 254 10.40 3.15 -22.67
N ARG A 255 11.67 2.79 -22.98
CA ARG A 255 12.67 3.73 -23.49
C ARG A 255 12.69 3.73 -25.02
N ILE A 256 12.77 4.92 -25.60
CA ILE A 256 12.99 5.17 -27.02
C ILE A 256 14.28 5.96 -27.13
N ASN A 257 15.29 5.41 -27.82
CA ASN A 257 16.55 6.08 -28.04
C ASN A 257 16.48 6.92 -29.32
N VAL A 258 16.97 8.14 -29.22
CA VAL A 258 17.07 9.11 -30.33
C VAL A 258 18.45 9.73 -30.34
N GLU A 259 18.90 10.24 -31.47
CA GLU A 259 20.21 10.88 -31.61
C GLU A 259 20.09 12.39 -31.81
N SER A 260 19.18 12.83 -32.67
CA SER A 260 18.99 14.25 -33.00
C SER A 260 17.73 14.85 -32.35
N ALA A 261 17.64 16.17 -32.37
CA ALA A 261 16.45 16.91 -31.94
C ALA A 261 15.25 16.63 -32.84
N ASP A 262 15.48 16.45 -34.13
CA ASP A 262 14.41 16.09 -35.09
C ASP A 262 13.82 14.72 -34.80
N GLU A 263 14.67 13.72 -34.50
CA GLU A 263 14.22 12.39 -34.08
C GLU A 263 13.44 12.45 -32.76
N MET A 264 13.88 13.28 -31.82
CA MET A 264 13.18 13.49 -30.55
C MET A 264 11.80 14.12 -30.79
N LEU A 265 11.70 15.12 -31.63
CA LEU A 265 10.45 15.78 -32.01
C LEU A 265 9.49 14.80 -32.69
N LEU A 266 9.95 14.04 -33.66
CA LEU A 266 9.13 13.04 -34.35
C LEU A 266 8.60 11.96 -33.37
N SER A 267 9.45 11.50 -32.44
CA SER A 267 9.04 10.55 -31.43
C SER A 267 7.98 11.13 -30.47
N LEU A 268 8.12 12.42 -30.09
CA LEU A 268 7.12 13.12 -29.30
C LEU A 268 5.76 13.21 -30.02
N ILE A 269 5.76 13.60 -31.28
CA ILE A 269 4.52 13.72 -32.09
C ILE A 269 3.82 12.37 -32.22
N HIS A 270 4.56 11.32 -32.55
CA HIS A 270 3.99 9.97 -32.72
C HIS A 270 3.36 9.39 -31.45
N ILE A 271 3.85 9.79 -30.28
CA ILE A 271 3.32 9.29 -28.99
C ILE A 271 2.20 10.17 -28.47
N SER A 272 2.33 11.52 -28.61
CA SER A 272 1.37 12.48 -28.05
C SER A 272 0.15 12.68 -28.95
N GLU A 273 0.32 12.58 -30.26
CA GLU A 273 -0.73 12.72 -31.27
C GLU A 273 -0.83 11.45 -32.12
N PRO A 274 -1.47 10.38 -31.61
CA PRO A 274 -1.71 9.20 -32.44
C PRO A 274 -2.59 9.61 -33.61
N THR A 275 -2.02 9.65 -34.80
CA THR A 275 -2.68 10.00 -36.06
C THR A 275 -3.97 9.18 -36.18
N ARG A 276 -5.13 9.81 -36.14
CA ARG A 276 -6.36 9.22 -36.66
C ARG A 276 -6.09 9.01 -38.14
N LEU A 277 -5.87 7.78 -38.57
CA LEU A 277 -6.01 7.39 -39.96
C LEU A 277 -7.46 7.71 -40.37
N VAL A 278 -7.67 8.85 -40.95
CA VAL A 278 -8.88 9.12 -41.75
C VAL A 278 -8.73 8.25 -42.98
N SER A 279 -9.37 7.09 -42.96
CA SER A 279 -9.56 6.33 -44.19
C SER A 279 -10.42 7.18 -45.13
N ILE A 280 -9.84 7.59 -46.27
CA ILE A 280 -10.53 8.15 -47.43
C ILE A 280 -11.25 7.02 -48.12
#